data_27cdbbbdca05f7ea8a6af4ca65dedd53
#
_entry.id   27cdbbbdca05f7ea8a6af4ca65dedd53
#
_cell.length_a   1.000
_cell.length_b   1.000
_cell.length_c   1.000
_cell.angle_alpha   90.00
_cell.angle_beta   90.00
_cell.angle_gamma   90.00
#
_symmetry.space_group_name_H-M   'P 1'
#
loop_
_entity.id
_entity.type
_entity.pdbx_description
1 polymer ?
#
loop_
_entity_poly.entity_id
_entity_poly.type
_entity_poly.pdbx_seq_one_letter_code
_entity_poly.pdbx_strand_id
1 'polypeptide(L)'
;EPTQSLLLFGLERLREAGLGSLPGGGAEIFDDRVHDEAYQNNVGEAGWFDVHRTAHEIGMFTNATMLYGHVERPEERITHMLKLRAHQDASLASRKASFNCFIPLSFIPEGSELSQAAGPTGLMDLKTLAISRLMLDNIPHIKAFWIMQSAKLAQVALNFGCDDMDG
;
A
#
# COMPACT_ATOMS: atom_id res chain seq x y z
N GLU A 1 -16.86 12.58 15.81
CA GLU A 1 -16.60 11.55 16.82
C GLU A 1 -15.22 11.76 17.47
N PRO A 2 -14.98 11.40 18.74
CA PRO A 2 -13.75 11.75 19.47
C PRO A 2 -12.49 11.23 18.76
N THR A 3 -12.53 10.04 18.16
CA THR A 3 -11.39 9.42 17.49
C THR A 3 -10.96 10.18 16.22
N GLN A 4 -11.92 10.63 15.43
CA GLN A 4 -11.63 11.37 14.20
C GLN A 4 -11.07 12.77 14.49
N SER A 5 -11.55 13.43 15.54
CA SER A 5 -11.03 14.73 15.99
C SER A 5 -9.58 14.61 16.48
N LEU A 6 -9.25 13.53 17.21
CA LEU A 6 -7.89 13.27 17.69
C LEU A 6 -6.93 12.96 16.53
N LEU A 7 -7.38 12.18 15.56
CA LEU A 7 -6.61 11.86 14.35
C LEU A 7 -6.30 13.11 13.55
N LEU A 8 -7.29 13.96 13.29
CA LEU A 8 -7.14 15.23 12.60
C LEU A 8 -6.12 16.13 13.31
N PHE A 9 -6.29 16.32 14.63
CA PHE A 9 -5.36 17.10 15.43
C PHE A 9 -3.91 16.58 15.34
N GLY A 10 -3.73 15.25 15.44
CA GLY A 10 -2.41 14.62 15.33
C GLY A 10 -1.74 14.88 13.97
N LEU A 11 -2.49 14.68 12.88
CA LEU A 11 -1.97 14.91 11.52
C LEU A 11 -1.67 16.38 11.24
N GLU A 12 -2.48 17.31 11.73
CA GLU A 12 -2.22 18.75 11.61
C GLU A 12 -0.93 19.13 12.34
N ARG A 13 -0.71 18.63 13.55
CA ARG A 13 0.53 18.86 14.32
C ARG A 13 1.75 18.29 13.63
N LEU A 14 1.66 17.08 13.05
CA LEU A 14 2.76 16.49 12.29
C LEU A 14 3.07 17.31 11.04
N ARG A 15 2.05 17.78 10.31
CA ARG A 15 2.23 18.66 9.15
C ARG A 15 2.89 19.98 9.54
N GLU A 16 2.45 20.62 10.63
CA GLU A 16 3.09 21.84 11.16
C GLU A 16 4.56 21.61 11.53
N ALA A 17 4.90 20.43 12.01
CA ALA A 17 6.27 20.01 12.30
C ALA A 17 7.12 19.68 11.06
N GLY A 18 6.53 19.75 9.84
CA GLY A 18 7.23 19.54 8.57
C GLY A 18 7.01 18.19 7.93
N LEU A 19 6.07 17.36 8.40
CA LEU A 19 5.72 16.10 7.72
C LEU A 19 5.08 16.40 6.36
N GLY A 20 5.76 15.99 5.28
CA GLY A 20 5.32 16.26 3.90
C GLY A 20 4.33 15.24 3.34
N SER A 21 4.44 13.97 3.75
CA SER A 21 3.56 12.89 3.30
C SER A 21 3.53 11.74 4.31
N LEU A 22 2.56 10.82 4.17
CA LEU A 22 2.51 9.59 4.96
C LEU A 22 2.93 8.39 4.11
N PRO A 23 3.73 7.46 4.67
CA PRO A 23 3.96 6.15 4.07
C PRO A 23 2.67 5.32 4.09
N GLY A 24 2.60 4.30 3.23
CA GLY A 24 1.43 3.40 3.12
C GLY A 24 1.48 2.18 4.03
N GLY A 25 2.48 2.05 4.89
CA GLY A 25 2.68 0.88 5.74
C GLY A 25 1.48 0.52 6.61
N GLY A 26 1.37 -0.75 6.98
CA GLY A 26 0.26 -1.27 7.80
C GLY A 26 -0.99 -1.67 7.01
N ALA A 27 -1.02 -1.45 5.69
CA ALA A 27 -2.10 -1.90 4.80
C ALA A 27 -2.12 -3.42 4.64
N GLU A 28 -0.96 -3.99 4.49
CA GLU A 28 -0.68 -5.40 4.20
C GLU A 28 -1.63 -5.98 3.13
N ILE A 29 -2.69 -6.69 3.51
CA ILE A 29 -3.83 -7.11 2.67
C ILE A 29 -5.14 -6.79 3.39
N PHE A 30 -6.05 -6.07 2.75
CA PHE A 30 -7.37 -5.72 3.28
C PHE A 30 -8.34 -6.91 3.19
N ASP A 31 -8.09 -7.91 4.03
CA ASP A 31 -8.91 -9.10 4.17
C ASP A 31 -8.85 -9.60 5.63
N ASP A 32 -10.01 -9.83 6.24
CA ASP A 32 -10.11 -10.21 7.65
C ASP A 32 -9.41 -11.54 7.94
N ARG A 33 -9.52 -12.53 7.04
CA ARG A 33 -8.84 -13.82 7.19
C ARG A 33 -7.32 -13.65 7.20
N VAL A 34 -6.79 -12.86 6.27
CA VAL A 34 -5.35 -12.61 6.17
C VAL A 34 -4.87 -11.82 7.38
N HIS A 35 -5.65 -10.83 7.83
CA HIS A 35 -5.34 -10.03 9.00
C HIS A 35 -5.27 -10.91 10.26
N ASP A 36 -6.27 -11.78 10.47
CA ASP A 36 -6.33 -12.67 11.63
C ASP A 36 -5.20 -13.73 11.62
N GLU A 37 -4.78 -14.18 10.45
CA GLU A 37 -3.73 -15.19 10.29
C GLU A 37 -2.32 -14.62 10.43
N ALA A 38 -2.08 -13.40 9.94
CA ALA A 38 -0.72 -12.88 9.78
C ALA A 38 -0.44 -11.56 10.52
N TYR A 39 -1.48 -10.74 10.84
CA TYR A 39 -1.27 -9.33 11.25
C TYR A 39 -2.16 -8.87 12.40
N GLN A 40 -2.49 -9.74 13.36
CA GLN A 40 -3.45 -9.51 14.45
C GLN A 40 -3.25 -8.20 15.24
N ASN A 41 -2.05 -7.64 15.27
CA ASN A 41 -1.73 -6.43 16.03
C ASN A 41 -1.66 -5.16 15.17
N ASN A 42 -1.93 -5.27 13.86
CA ASN A 42 -1.89 -4.14 12.96
C ASN A 42 -3.20 -3.35 12.99
N VAL A 43 -3.13 -2.12 12.51
CA VAL A 43 -4.33 -1.29 12.31
C VAL A 43 -5.21 -1.96 11.25
N GLY A 44 -6.47 -2.22 11.60
CA GLY A 44 -7.43 -2.80 10.65
C GLY A 44 -7.74 -1.86 9.48
N GLU A 45 -8.33 -2.42 8.42
CA GLU A 45 -8.68 -1.73 7.17
C GLU A 45 -9.37 -0.36 7.40
N ALA A 46 -10.41 -0.33 8.22
CA ALA A 46 -11.18 0.89 8.48
C ALA A 46 -10.30 2.01 9.06
N GLY A 47 -9.47 1.68 10.05
CA GLY A 47 -8.57 2.65 10.67
C GLY A 47 -7.50 3.14 9.68
N TRP A 48 -6.96 2.26 8.86
CA TRP A 48 -5.99 2.63 7.82
C TRP A 48 -6.60 3.63 6.82
N PHE A 49 -7.78 3.34 6.29
CA PHE A 49 -8.47 4.26 5.37
C PHE A 49 -8.88 5.57 6.05
N ASP A 50 -9.23 5.57 7.33
CA ASP A 50 -9.55 6.79 8.07
C ASP A 50 -8.34 7.72 8.20
N VAL A 51 -7.15 7.17 8.45
CA VAL A 51 -5.90 7.95 8.47
C VAL A 51 -5.64 8.61 7.12
N HIS A 52 -5.69 7.83 6.03
CA HIS A 52 -5.41 8.34 4.69
C HIS A 52 -6.47 9.34 4.22
N ARG A 53 -7.75 9.08 4.50
CA ARG A 53 -8.83 10.02 4.21
C ARG A 53 -8.59 11.37 4.90
N THR A 54 -8.30 11.36 6.20
CA THR A 54 -8.05 12.59 6.96
C THR A 54 -6.82 13.33 6.45
N ALA A 55 -5.75 12.62 6.11
CA ALA A 55 -4.56 13.21 5.49
C ALA A 55 -4.90 13.90 4.15
N HIS A 56 -5.67 13.24 3.28
CA HIS A 56 -6.09 13.80 2.00
C HIS A 56 -6.98 15.04 2.16
N GLU A 57 -7.88 15.06 3.15
CA GLU A 57 -8.75 16.20 3.46
C GLU A 57 -7.95 17.45 3.86
N ILE A 58 -6.86 17.28 4.61
CA ILE A 58 -5.98 18.40 4.99
C ILE A 58 -4.94 18.75 3.93
N GLY A 59 -4.87 18.05 2.80
CA GLY A 59 -3.96 18.32 1.69
C GLY A 59 -2.58 17.65 1.82
N MET A 60 -2.48 16.57 2.58
CA MET A 60 -1.27 15.77 2.72
C MET A 60 -1.37 14.55 1.80
N PHE A 61 -0.48 14.45 0.81
CA PHE A 61 -0.36 13.27 -0.05
C PHE A 61 0.13 12.06 0.74
N THR A 62 -0.28 10.87 0.33
CA THR A 62 0.14 9.63 0.99
C THR A 62 0.50 8.57 -0.04
N ASN A 63 1.14 7.50 0.42
CA ASN A 63 1.42 6.33 -0.40
C ASN A 63 0.47 5.18 -0.01
N ALA A 64 0.27 4.24 -0.92
CA ALA A 64 -0.42 2.99 -0.64
C ALA A 64 0.54 1.81 -0.82
N THR A 65 0.38 0.77 -0.02
CA THR A 65 1.19 -0.45 -0.09
C THR A 65 0.32 -1.69 -0.12
N MET A 66 0.90 -2.79 -0.52
CA MET A 66 0.35 -4.15 -0.40
C MET A 66 1.52 -5.10 -0.12
N LEU A 67 1.46 -5.91 0.93
CA LEU A 67 2.43 -6.98 1.16
C LEU A 67 1.86 -8.28 0.59
N TYR A 68 2.56 -8.93 -0.34
CA TYR A 68 2.06 -10.12 -1.03
C TYR A 68 3.09 -11.25 -1.06
N GLY A 69 2.63 -12.48 -1.29
CA GLY A 69 3.45 -13.69 -1.39
C GLY A 69 3.62 -14.43 -0.07
N HIS A 70 2.68 -14.27 0.87
CA HIS A 70 2.66 -14.96 2.16
C HIS A 70 1.49 -15.95 2.27
N VAL A 71 0.38 -15.59 2.93
CA VAL A 71 -0.80 -16.46 3.15
C VAL A 71 -2.01 -16.04 2.32
N GLU A 72 -1.94 -14.90 1.66
CA GLU A 72 -3.01 -14.34 0.86
C GLU A 72 -3.24 -15.12 -0.44
N ARG A 73 -4.48 -15.04 -0.94
CA ARG A 73 -4.90 -15.58 -2.23
C ARG A 73 -4.85 -14.50 -3.32
N PRO A 74 -4.72 -14.87 -4.60
CA PRO A 74 -4.74 -13.89 -5.69
C PRO A 74 -5.96 -12.97 -5.68
N GLU A 75 -7.14 -13.49 -5.33
CA GLU A 75 -8.40 -12.73 -5.27
C GLU A 75 -8.37 -11.67 -4.17
N GLU A 76 -7.69 -11.94 -3.05
CA GLU A 76 -7.55 -11.01 -1.93
C GLU A 76 -6.65 -9.83 -2.31
N ARG A 77 -5.62 -10.05 -3.15
CA ARG A 77 -4.82 -8.95 -3.75
C ARG A 77 -5.66 -8.06 -4.66
N ILE A 78 -6.52 -8.66 -5.49
CA ILE A 78 -7.42 -7.92 -6.37
C ILE A 78 -8.42 -7.09 -5.54
N THR A 79 -9.01 -7.68 -4.51
CA THR A 79 -9.91 -6.99 -3.59
C THR A 79 -9.22 -5.80 -2.91
N HIS A 80 -7.99 -5.97 -2.44
CA HIS A 80 -7.16 -4.91 -1.86
C HIS A 80 -6.99 -3.74 -2.85
N MET A 81 -6.60 -4.03 -4.08
CA MET A 81 -6.43 -2.99 -5.11
C MET A 81 -7.75 -2.29 -5.48
N LEU A 82 -8.87 -3.02 -5.53
CA LEU A 82 -10.19 -2.42 -5.77
C LEU A 82 -10.59 -1.43 -4.67
N LYS A 83 -10.30 -1.76 -3.41
CA LYS A 83 -10.54 -0.86 -2.26
C LYS A 83 -9.67 0.41 -2.35
N LEU A 84 -8.38 0.25 -2.67
CA LEU A 84 -7.48 1.39 -2.92
C LEU A 84 -7.96 2.26 -4.07
N ARG A 85 -8.36 1.65 -5.20
CA ARG A 85 -8.91 2.35 -6.36
C ARG A 85 -10.12 3.20 -5.98
N ALA A 86 -11.08 2.61 -5.26
CA ALA A 86 -12.29 3.32 -4.85
C ALA A 86 -11.97 4.50 -3.91
N HIS A 87 -11.01 4.33 -2.99
CA HIS A 87 -10.55 5.40 -2.11
C HIS A 87 -9.86 6.52 -2.90
N GLN A 88 -9.02 6.18 -3.89
CA GLN A 88 -8.36 7.14 -4.76
C GLN A 88 -9.38 7.95 -5.57
N ASP A 89 -10.37 7.29 -6.19
CA ASP A 89 -11.44 7.97 -6.93
C ASP A 89 -12.18 8.97 -6.05
N ALA A 90 -12.54 8.59 -4.82
CA ALA A 90 -13.18 9.49 -3.87
C ALA A 90 -12.26 10.66 -3.45
N SER A 91 -10.95 10.42 -3.33
CA SER A 91 -9.98 11.47 -2.99
C SER A 91 -9.82 12.47 -4.14
N LEU A 92 -9.66 11.98 -5.37
CA LEU A 92 -9.54 12.82 -6.57
C LEU A 92 -10.80 13.66 -6.82
N ALA A 93 -11.98 13.14 -6.49
CA ALA A 93 -13.25 13.84 -6.70
C ALA A 93 -13.52 14.97 -5.70
N SER A 94 -13.02 14.86 -4.46
CA SER A 94 -13.53 15.73 -3.38
C SER A 94 -12.50 16.17 -2.34
N ARG A 95 -11.25 15.68 -2.37
CA ARG A 95 -10.22 15.99 -1.37
C ARG A 95 -9.09 16.82 -1.96
N LYS A 96 -8.28 17.42 -1.07
CA LYS A 96 -7.15 18.30 -1.44
C LYS A 96 -5.90 17.54 -1.85
N ALA A 97 -5.81 16.26 -1.49
CA ALA A 97 -4.72 15.36 -1.83
C ALA A 97 -5.25 13.93 -2.05
N SER A 98 -4.37 13.02 -2.45
CA SER A 98 -4.69 11.65 -2.82
C SER A 98 -3.47 10.75 -2.63
N PHE A 99 -3.57 9.46 -2.97
CA PHE A 99 -2.39 8.62 -3.08
C PHE A 99 -1.48 9.11 -4.21
N ASN A 100 -0.19 9.26 -3.89
CA ASN A 100 0.85 9.64 -4.84
C ASN A 100 1.42 8.42 -5.56
N CYS A 101 1.62 7.32 -4.85
CA CYS A 101 2.11 6.09 -5.43
C CYS A 101 1.53 4.85 -4.74
N PHE A 102 1.63 3.72 -5.44
CA PHE A 102 1.40 2.39 -4.91
C PHE A 102 2.68 1.57 -4.96
N ILE A 103 3.00 0.90 -3.85
CA ILE A 103 4.23 0.11 -3.68
C ILE A 103 3.85 -1.32 -3.27
N PRO A 104 3.79 -2.28 -4.21
CA PRO A 104 3.66 -3.68 -3.85
C PRO A 104 4.99 -4.21 -3.29
N LEU A 105 4.93 -4.76 -2.08
CA LEU A 105 6.05 -5.27 -1.31
C LEU A 105 6.07 -6.80 -1.38
N SER A 106 7.17 -7.36 -1.86
CA SER A 106 7.37 -8.82 -1.94
C SER A 106 7.70 -9.36 -0.56
N PHE A 107 6.93 -10.33 -0.06
CA PHE A 107 7.17 -10.93 1.24
C PHE A 107 8.51 -11.68 1.28
N ILE A 108 9.30 -11.46 2.32
CA ILE A 108 10.55 -12.15 2.60
C ILE A 108 10.32 -13.08 3.79
N PRO A 109 10.29 -14.41 3.57
CA PRO A 109 10.02 -15.39 4.64
C PRO A 109 11.11 -15.46 5.73
N GLU A 110 12.37 -15.22 5.35
CA GLU A 110 13.51 -15.39 6.24
C GLU A 110 13.44 -14.47 7.46
N GLY A 111 13.45 -15.06 8.64
CA GLY A 111 13.41 -14.33 9.91
C GLY A 111 12.01 -13.84 10.32
N SER A 112 10.96 -14.19 9.56
CA SER A 112 9.57 -13.89 9.92
C SER A 112 8.90 -15.05 10.68
N GLU A 113 7.78 -14.79 11.33
CA GLU A 113 6.93 -15.84 11.94
C GLU A 113 6.30 -16.74 10.86
N LEU A 114 6.19 -16.27 9.62
CA LEU A 114 5.70 -17.01 8.46
C LEU A 114 6.86 -17.62 7.63
N SER A 115 7.94 -18.01 8.26
CA SER A 115 9.15 -18.57 7.61
C SER A 115 8.89 -19.82 6.76
N GLN A 116 7.75 -20.48 6.92
CA GLN A 116 7.33 -21.63 6.10
C GLN A 116 6.63 -21.22 4.78
N ALA A 117 6.27 -19.96 4.61
CA ALA A 117 5.76 -19.47 3.34
C ALA A 117 6.87 -19.50 2.27
N ALA A 118 6.51 -19.85 1.04
CA ALA A 118 7.49 -19.95 -0.04
C ALA A 118 8.05 -18.59 -0.51
N GLY A 119 7.35 -17.51 -0.17
CA GLY A 119 7.60 -16.19 -0.74
C GLY A 119 7.20 -16.09 -2.23
N PRO A 120 7.17 -14.90 -2.81
CA PRO A 120 6.88 -14.72 -4.21
C PRO A 120 8.07 -15.11 -5.09
N THR A 121 7.78 -15.59 -6.30
CA THR A 121 8.80 -15.75 -7.34
C THR A 121 8.93 -14.47 -8.15
N GLY A 122 10.05 -14.24 -8.85
CA GLY A 122 10.21 -13.07 -9.73
C GLY A 122 9.13 -12.96 -10.81
N LEU A 123 8.56 -14.08 -11.28
CA LEU A 123 7.41 -14.06 -12.18
C LEU A 123 6.14 -13.56 -11.47
N MET A 124 5.93 -13.93 -10.22
CA MET A 124 4.83 -13.41 -9.41
C MET A 124 4.99 -11.91 -9.17
N ASP A 125 6.20 -11.45 -8.89
CA ASP A 125 6.52 -10.04 -8.74
C ASP A 125 6.14 -9.23 -9.99
N LEU A 126 6.64 -9.65 -11.16
CA LEU A 126 6.36 -8.97 -12.42
C LEU A 126 4.86 -8.97 -12.77
N LYS A 127 4.16 -10.09 -12.54
CA LYS A 127 2.70 -10.16 -12.71
C LYS A 127 1.95 -9.23 -11.76
N THR A 128 2.35 -9.20 -10.48
CA THR A 128 1.72 -8.34 -9.48
C THR A 128 1.88 -6.87 -9.86
N LEU A 129 3.06 -6.45 -10.28
CA LEU A 129 3.33 -5.08 -10.73
C LEU A 129 2.52 -4.71 -11.98
N ALA A 130 2.49 -5.59 -12.98
CA ALA A 130 1.70 -5.36 -14.20
C ALA A 130 0.20 -5.26 -13.92
N ILE A 131 -0.34 -6.15 -13.07
CA ILE A 131 -1.74 -6.13 -12.66
C ILE A 131 -2.02 -4.85 -11.85
N SER A 132 -1.12 -4.45 -10.97
CA SER A 132 -1.25 -3.21 -10.20
C SER A 132 -1.41 -1.99 -11.10
N ARG A 133 -0.61 -1.87 -12.16
CA ARG A 133 -0.74 -0.77 -13.13
C ARG A 133 -2.09 -0.80 -13.86
N LEU A 134 -2.58 -1.99 -14.23
CA LEU A 134 -3.88 -2.11 -14.91
C LEU A 134 -5.06 -1.81 -13.97
N MET A 135 -4.95 -2.20 -12.71
CA MET A 135 -6.01 -2.02 -11.71
C MET A 135 -6.04 -0.61 -11.12
N LEU A 136 -4.87 0.03 -11.00
CA LEU A 136 -4.68 1.32 -10.32
C LEU A 136 -4.22 2.40 -11.32
N ASP A 137 -4.89 2.50 -12.47
CA ASP A 137 -4.62 3.54 -13.49
C ASP A 137 -4.90 4.96 -12.98
N ASN A 138 -5.65 5.08 -11.88
CA ASN A 138 -5.93 6.34 -11.18
C ASN A 138 -4.86 6.74 -10.14
N ILE A 139 -3.87 5.89 -9.86
CA ILE A 139 -2.71 6.23 -9.02
C ILE A 139 -1.52 6.59 -9.93
N PRO A 140 -0.89 7.77 -9.75
CA PRO A 140 0.12 8.26 -10.67
C PRO A 140 1.31 7.32 -10.86
N HIS A 141 1.86 6.80 -9.76
CA HIS A 141 3.09 6.03 -9.78
C HIS A 141 2.91 4.63 -9.19
N ILE A 142 3.46 3.61 -9.88
CA ILE A 142 3.64 2.25 -9.34
C ILE A 142 5.15 2.04 -9.17
N LYS A 143 5.59 1.78 -7.94
CA LYS A 143 7.01 1.65 -7.63
C LYS A 143 7.43 0.20 -7.48
N ALA A 144 8.59 -0.15 -8.01
CA ALA A 144 9.27 -1.39 -7.71
C ALA A 144 10.17 -1.21 -6.47
N PHE A 145 9.92 -1.97 -5.40
CA PHE A 145 10.69 -1.89 -4.16
C PHE A 145 11.91 -2.81 -4.25
N TRP A 146 13.05 -2.25 -4.67
CA TRP A 146 14.23 -3.03 -5.03
C TRP A 146 14.90 -3.77 -3.85
N ILE A 147 14.71 -3.33 -2.61
CA ILE A 147 15.25 -4.01 -1.43
C ILE A 147 14.67 -5.43 -1.30
N MET A 148 13.37 -5.60 -1.55
CA MET A 148 12.70 -6.89 -1.46
C MET A 148 12.75 -7.68 -2.78
N GLN A 149 12.77 -7.00 -3.92
CA GLN A 149 12.71 -7.62 -5.25
C GLN A 149 14.09 -7.83 -5.91
N SER A 150 15.15 -7.28 -5.36
CA SER A 150 16.47 -7.06 -5.96
C SER A 150 16.49 -5.95 -7.02
N ALA A 151 17.62 -5.25 -7.13
CA ALA A 151 17.80 -4.18 -8.11
C ALA A 151 17.67 -4.67 -9.56
N LYS A 152 18.06 -5.92 -9.85
CA LYS A 152 17.93 -6.50 -11.20
C LYS A 152 16.49 -6.72 -11.60
N LEU A 153 15.66 -7.26 -10.69
CA LEU A 153 14.24 -7.48 -10.97
C LEU A 153 13.48 -6.16 -11.04
N ALA A 154 13.76 -5.22 -10.13
CA ALA A 154 13.14 -3.88 -10.15
C ALA A 154 13.43 -3.14 -11.47
N GLN A 155 14.65 -3.25 -12.01
CA GLN A 155 14.99 -2.71 -13.33
C GLN A 155 14.15 -3.33 -14.46
N VAL A 156 13.92 -4.64 -14.42
CA VAL A 156 13.03 -5.31 -15.40
C VAL A 156 11.58 -4.87 -15.23
N ALA A 157 11.15 -4.65 -13.98
CA ALA A 157 9.79 -4.23 -13.64
C ALA A 157 9.38 -2.89 -14.27
N LEU A 158 10.32 -2.02 -14.61
CA LEU A 158 10.04 -0.78 -15.37
C LEU A 158 9.41 -1.05 -16.76
N ASN A 159 9.55 -2.26 -17.28
CA ASN A 159 8.86 -2.70 -18.50
C ASN A 159 7.53 -3.41 -18.21
N PHE A 160 7.14 -3.55 -16.93
CA PHE A 160 5.95 -4.24 -16.47
C PHE A 160 4.97 -3.32 -15.72
N GLY A 161 4.97 -2.03 -16.05
CA GLY A 161 4.01 -1.06 -15.52
C GLY A 161 4.51 -0.21 -14.36
N CYS A 162 5.70 -0.49 -13.81
CA CYS A 162 6.36 0.42 -12.89
C CYS A 162 6.94 1.61 -13.65
N ASP A 163 6.96 2.77 -13.03
CA ASP A 163 7.55 4.00 -13.55
C ASP A 163 8.57 4.63 -12.57
N ASP A 164 8.77 3.97 -11.42
CA ASP A 164 9.73 4.41 -10.40
C ASP A 164 10.28 3.21 -9.61
N MET A 165 11.42 3.40 -8.95
CA MET A 165 12.07 2.43 -8.08
C MET A 165 12.28 3.06 -6.70
N ASP A 166 11.98 2.29 -5.64
CA ASP A 166 12.08 2.73 -4.26
C ASP A 166 12.82 1.69 -3.39
N GLY A 167 13.45 2.17 -2.29
CA GLY A 167 14.16 1.31 -1.35
C GLY A 167 15.25 2.00 -0.59
#